data_ed17e1bd50ca3afdc82781d51f6f3c60
#
_entry.id   ed17e1bd50ca3afdc82781d51f6f3c60
#
_cell.length_a   1.000
_cell.length_b   1.000
_cell.length_c   1.000
_cell.angle_alpha   90.00
_cell.angle_beta   90.00
_cell.angle_gamma   90.00
#
_symmetry.space_group_name_H-M   'P 1'
#
loop_
_entity.id
_entity.type
_entity.pdbx_description
1 polymer ?
#
loop_
_entity_poly.entity_id
_entity_poly.type
_entity_poly.pdbx_seq_one_letter_code
_entity_poly.pdbx_strand_id
1 'polypeptide(L)'
;EKLNLLKIRGSVGYTGKVNFEPFQSITMYKYENTLEYLHGIGAIPQTIGNDDLKWEREFSYNIGADISLFDRRLNATLDFYLKRTKDLVLDASIAPSTGVVSGKQNIGEMENKGFEFSVDGFIIQRNDVWWQLGMNGSTNKNRILKISNALKRQNELNNDVAPTRQTPAPLAQYEE
;
A
#
# COMPACT_ATOMS: atom_id res chain seq x y z
N GLU A 1 -44.22 0.28 8.90
CA GLU A 1 -43.13 -0.56 9.48
C GLU A 1 -41.84 0.26 9.62
N LYS A 2 -41.18 0.11 10.77
CA LYS A 2 -39.98 0.93 11.03
C LYS A 2 -38.71 0.42 10.32
N LEU A 3 -38.64 -0.87 10.02
CA LEU A 3 -37.53 -1.53 9.33
C LEU A 3 -38.01 -2.08 7.99
N ASN A 4 -37.47 -1.57 6.88
CA ASN A 4 -37.84 -2.01 5.54
C ASN A 4 -36.82 -2.99 4.95
N LEU A 5 -35.53 -2.79 5.23
CA LEU A 5 -34.47 -3.65 4.76
C LEU A 5 -33.35 -3.71 5.78
N LEU A 6 -32.90 -4.92 6.05
CA LEU A 6 -31.62 -5.21 6.68
C LEU A 6 -30.92 -6.28 5.85
N LYS A 7 -29.83 -5.89 5.19
CA LYS A 7 -29.02 -6.79 4.38
C LYS A 7 -27.62 -6.83 4.92
N ILE A 8 -27.15 -8.00 5.31
CA ILE A 8 -25.77 -8.21 5.74
C ILE A 8 -24.97 -8.77 4.56
N ARG A 9 -23.79 -8.24 4.32
CA ARG A 9 -22.86 -8.66 3.28
C ARG A 9 -21.56 -9.11 3.94
N GLY A 10 -20.95 -10.14 3.39
CA GLY A 10 -19.64 -10.60 3.81
C GLY A 10 -18.87 -11.16 2.62
N SER A 11 -17.59 -10.86 2.54
CA SER A 11 -16.70 -11.46 1.56
C SER A 11 -15.32 -11.72 2.16
N VAL A 12 -14.73 -12.83 1.72
CA VAL A 12 -13.37 -13.23 2.07
C VAL A 12 -12.70 -13.70 0.80
N GLY A 13 -11.48 -13.28 0.57
CA GLY A 13 -10.76 -13.67 -0.63
C GLY A 13 -9.25 -13.56 -0.54
N TYR A 14 -8.59 -14.31 -1.41
CA TYR A 14 -7.16 -14.19 -1.66
C TYR A 14 -6.93 -13.69 -3.09
N THR A 15 -6.05 -12.71 -3.22
CA THR A 15 -5.64 -12.17 -4.52
C THR A 15 -4.11 -12.18 -4.61
N GLY A 16 -3.58 -12.69 -5.71
CA GLY A 16 -2.17 -12.55 -6.05
C GLY A 16 -1.93 -11.30 -6.88
N LYS A 17 -0.88 -10.57 -6.58
CA LYS A 17 -0.44 -9.40 -7.34
C LYS A 17 1.03 -9.55 -7.70
N VAL A 18 1.36 -9.34 -8.98
CA VAL A 18 2.74 -9.21 -9.43
C VAL A 18 3.12 -7.73 -9.36
N ASN A 19 4.12 -7.42 -8.57
CA ASN A 19 4.60 -6.05 -8.34
C ASN A 19 6.10 -5.94 -8.67
N PHE A 20 6.50 -6.58 -9.76
CA PHE A 20 7.85 -6.51 -10.28
C PHE A 20 7.83 -6.65 -11.81
N GLU A 21 8.82 -6.05 -12.45
CA GLU A 21 8.99 -6.08 -13.90
C GLU A 21 9.41 -7.47 -14.38
N PRO A 22 9.10 -7.84 -15.63
CA PRO A 22 9.65 -9.03 -16.24
C PRO A 22 11.19 -9.05 -16.14
N PHE A 23 11.74 -10.23 -15.94
CA PHE A 23 13.18 -10.47 -15.81
C PHE A 23 13.87 -9.94 -14.55
N GLN A 24 13.15 -9.34 -13.58
CA GLN A 24 13.75 -8.93 -12.29
C GLN A 24 14.20 -10.09 -11.40
N SER A 25 13.78 -11.31 -11.71
CA SER A 25 14.30 -12.53 -11.09
C SER A 25 15.67 -12.94 -11.64
N ILE A 26 16.10 -12.37 -12.79
CA ILE A 26 17.32 -12.76 -13.49
C ILE A 26 18.36 -11.65 -13.37
N THR A 27 19.62 -12.03 -13.17
CA THR A 27 20.74 -11.08 -13.20
C THR A 27 20.97 -10.62 -14.63
N MET A 28 20.94 -9.30 -14.85
CA MET A 28 21.18 -8.68 -16.14
C MET A 28 22.47 -7.89 -16.13
N TYR A 29 23.20 -7.95 -17.27
CA TYR A 29 24.41 -7.20 -17.50
C TYR A 29 24.16 -6.20 -18.63
N LYS A 30 24.73 -5.01 -18.49
CA LYS A 30 24.77 -3.98 -19.51
C LYS A 30 26.18 -3.88 -20.05
N TYR A 31 26.31 -3.89 -21.38
CA TYR A 31 27.58 -3.54 -22.01
C TYR A 31 27.82 -2.04 -21.92
N GLU A 32 29.01 -1.65 -21.46
CA GLU A 32 29.37 -0.26 -21.29
C GLU A 32 30.52 0.08 -22.25
N ASN A 33 30.19 0.80 -23.31
CA ASN A 33 31.12 1.14 -24.37
C ASN A 33 32.23 2.11 -23.95
N THR A 34 32.06 2.77 -22.81
CA THR A 34 33.04 3.70 -22.25
C THR A 34 34.07 3.01 -21.36
N LEU A 35 33.84 1.75 -20.99
CA LEU A 35 34.72 0.94 -20.19
C LEU A 35 35.42 -0.10 -21.08
N GLU A 36 36.57 0.29 -21.63
CA GLU A 36 37.41 -0.65 -22.39
C GLU A 36 38.25 -1.48 -21.40
N TYR A 37 38.12 -2.79 -21.48
CA TYR A 37 39.01 -3.72 -20.82
C TYR A 37 40.01 -4.25 -21.86
N LEU A 38 41.19 -4.59 -21.45
CA LEU A 38 42.39 -4.90 -22.28
C LEU A 38 42.12 -5.58 -23.64
N HIS A 39 40.99 -6.26 -23.82
CA HIS A 39 40.68 -7.03 -25.05
C HIS A 39 39.18 -7.00 -25.41
N GLY A 40 38.39 -6.01 -24.93
CA GLY A 40 36.99 -5.94 -25.32
C GLY A 40 36.16 -4.92 -24.51
N ILE A 41 34.87 -4.87 -24.84
CA ILE A 41 33.91 -3.99 -24.18
C ILE A 41 33.60 -4.54 -22.78
N GLY A 42 33.61 -3.67 -21.77
CA GLY A 42 33.25 -4.03 -20.40
C GLY A 42 31.74 -4.32 -20.27
N ALA A 43 31.41 -5.27 -19.39
CA ALA A 43 30.03 -5.52 -18.98
C ALA A 43 29.90 -5.29 -17.47
N ILE A 44 28.89 -4.52 -17.09
CA ILE A 44 28.59 -4.24 -15.67
C ILE A 44 27.24 -4.84 -15.30
N PRO A 45 27.06 -5.35 -14.07
CA PRO A 45 25.76 -5.80 -13.61
C PRO A 45 24.79 -4.61 -13.55
N GLN A 46 23.66 -4.73 -14.21
CA GLN A 46 22.60 -3.73 -14.17
C GLN A 46 21.61 -4.04 -13.06
N THR A 47 21.28 -5.30 -12.90
CA THR A 47 20.41 -5.80 -11.83
C THR A 47 20.94 -7.14 -11.34
N ILE A 48 20.80 -7.38 -10.05
CA ILE A 48 21.00 -8.73 -9.48
C ILE A 48 19.63 -9.36 -9.33
N GLY A 49 19.45 -10.49 -10.00
CA GLY A 49 18.24 -11.29 -9.95
C GLY A 49 18.02 -11.90 -8.57
N ASN A 50 16.77 -12.21 -8.31
CA ASN A 50 16.35 -12.94 -7.11
C ASN A 50 15.42 -14.09 -7.54
N ASP A 51 15.95 -15.29 -7.55
CA ASP A 51 15.23 -16.51 -7.95
C ASP A 51 14.11 -16.87 -6.93
N ASP A 52 14.20 -16.35 -5.70
CA ASP A 52 13.19 -16.54 -4.67
C ASP A 52 12.04 -15.54 -4.74
N LEU A 53 12.00 -14.68 -5.77
CA LEU A 53 10.98 -13.66 -5.91
C LEU A 53 9.59 -14.29 -6.11
N LYS A 54 8.66 -13.94 -5.22
CA LYS A 54 7.29 -14.45 -5.18
C LYS A 54 6.28 -13.35 -5.40
N TRP A 55 5.09 -13.73 -5.82
CA TRP A 55 3.96 -12.83 -5.93
C TRP A 55 3.54 -12.32 -4.55
N GLU A 56 3.16 -11.06 -4.49
CA GLU A 56 2.48 -10.52 -3.33
C GLU A 56 1.13 -11.22 -3.15
N ARG A 57 0.80 -11.57 -1.92
CA ARG A 57 -0.46 -12.23 -1.57
C ARG A 57 -1.28 -11.30 -0.70
N GLU A 58 -2.43 -10.89 -1.19
CA GLU A 58 -3.37 -10.09 -0.43
C GLU A 58 -4.53 -10.97 0.06
N PHE A 59 -4.72 -11.02 1.36
CA PHE A 59 -5.91 -11.54 1.99
C PHE A 59 -6.84 -10.37 2.30
N SER A 60 -8.08 -10.44 1.83
CA SER A 60 -9.10 -9.43 2.06
C SER A 60 -10.29 -10.02 2.81
N TYR A 61 -10.77 -9.28 3.77
CA TYR A 61 -11.97 -9.56 4.55
C TYR A 61 -12.83 -8.30 4.56
N ASN A 62 -14.10 -8.44 4.15
CA ASN A 62 -15.06 -7.34 4.17
C ASN A 62 -16.36 -7.82 4.81
N ILE A 63 -16.92 -6.98 5.65
CA ILE A 63 -18.25 -7.16 6.20
C ILE A 63 -19.01 -5.84 6.10
N GLY A 64 -20.25 -5.90 5.66
CA GLY A 64 -21.08 -4.72 5.48
C GLY A 64 -22.52 -4.97 5.85
N ALA A 65 -23.21 -3.88 6.12
CA ALA A 65 -24.66 -3.87 6.40
C ALA A 65 -25.33 -2.73 5.66
N ASP A 66 -26.42 -3.05 4.96
CA ASP A 66 -27.31 -2.08 4.35
C ASP A 66 -28.62 -2.07 5.15
N ILE A 67 -28.99 -0.90 5.64
CA ILE A 67 -30.15 -0.70 6.50
C ILE A 67 -31.06 0.33 5.84
N SER A 68 -32.35 0.03 5.73
CA SER A 68 -33.36 0.97 5.22
C SER A 68 -34.53 1.03 6.19
N LEU A 69 -34.85 2.25 6.62
CA LEU A 69 -35.83 2.52 7.66
C LEU A 69 -36.89 3.51 7.16
N PHE A 70 -38.07 3.50 7.83
CA PHE A 70 -39.14 4.46 7.65
C PHE A 70 -39.60 4.60 6.19
N ASP A 71 -40.00 3.48 5.58
CA ASP A 71 -40.40 3.43 4.17
C ASP A 71 -39.35 3.98 3.19
N ARG A 72 -38.11 3.56 3.44
CA ARG A 72 -36.90 3.98 2.68
C ARG A 72 -36.58 5.47 2.79
N ARG A 73 -37.11 6.14 3.81
CA ARG A 73 -36.76 7.54 4.06
C ARG A 73 -35.36 7.71 4.64
N LEU A 74 -34.86 6.72 5.36
CA LEU A 74 -33.51 6.70 5.89
C LEU A 74 -32.79 5.44 5.40
N ASN A 75 -31.68 5.63 4.70
CA ASN A 75 -30.80 4.56 4.25
C ASN A 75 -29.43 4.73 4.89
N ALA A 76 -28.87 3.65 5.35
CA ALA A 76 -27.52 3.62 5.93
C ALA A 76 -26.76 2.41 5.37
N THR A 77 -25.53 2.65 4.97
CA THR A 77 -24.57 1.62 4.57
C THR A 77 -23.37 1.71 5.48
N LEU A 78 -22.98 0.57 6.03
CA LEU A 78 -21.82 0.43 6.92
C LEU A 78 -20.93 -0.66 6.36
N ASP A 79 -19.65 -0.36 6.16
CA ASP A 79 -18.68 -1.33 5.66
C ASP A 79 -17.42 -1.30 6.53
N PHE A 80 -16.97 -2.48 6.91
CA PHE A 80 -15.69 -2.70 7.56
C PHE A 80 -14.84 -3.59 6.66
N TYR A 81 -13.59 -3.21 6.45
CA TYR A 81 -12.64 -4.00 5.70
C TYR A 81 -11.31 -4.17 6.42
N LEU A 82 -10.68 -5.30 6.14
CA LEU A 82 -9.32 -5.63 6.55
C LEU A 82 -8.62 -6.30 5.37
N LYS A 83 -7.50 -5.72 4.94
CA LYS A 83 -6.64 -6.26 3.90
C LYS A 83 -5.26 -6.49 4.49
N ARG A 84 -4.72 -7.67 4.28
CA ARG A 84 -3.38 -8.05 4.74
C ARG A 84 -2.57 -8.56 3.57
N THR A 85 -1.53 -7.79 3.21
CA THR A 85 -0.62 -8.13 2.13
C THR A 85 0.64 -8.74 2.72
N LYS A 86 0.96 -9.94 2.28
CA LYS A 86 2.18 -10.67 2.60
C LYS A 86 3.09 -10.74 1.40
N ASP A 87 4.37 -11.01 1.67
CA ASP A 87 5.41 -11.12 0.64
C ASP A 87 5.52 -9.86 -0.23
N LEU A 88 5.35 -8.69 0.40
CA LEU A 88 5.46 -7.39 -0.29
C LEU A 88 6.83 -7.28 -0.94
N VAL A 89 6.84 -6.94 -2.23
CA VAL A 89 8.08 -6.77 -3.00
C VAL A 89 8.59 -5.35 -2.83
N LEU A 90 9.72 -5.22 -2.18
CA LEU A 90 10.36 -3.94 -1.91
C LEU A 90 11.82 -3.96 -2.39
N ASP A 91 12.37 -2.78 -2.62
CA ASP A 91 13.80 -2.63 -2.87
C ASP A 91 14.58 -2.81 -1.58
N ALA A 92 15.46 -3.80 -1.57
CA ALA A 92 16.40 -4.03 -0.49
C ALA A 92 17.77 -3.51 -0.90
N SER A 93 18.46 -2.83 0.02
CA SER A 93 19.85 -2.42 -0.20
C SER A 93 20.75 -3.64 -0.29
N ILE A 94 21.61 -3.66 -1.29
CA ILE A 94 22.63 -4.67 -1.51
C ILE A 94 24.01 -4.03 -1.25
N ALA A 95 24.96 -4.82 -0.82
CA ALA A 95 26.31 -4.33 -0.59
C ALA A 95 26.88 -3.71 -1.88
N PRO A 96 27.41 -2.46 -1.86
CA PRO A 96 27.92 -1.79 -3.06
C PRO A 96 29.05 -2.56 -3.76
N SER A 97 29.75 -3.45 -3.04
CA SER A 97 30.76 -4.34 -3.59
C SER A 97 30.27 -5.31 -4.68
N THR A 98 28.95 -5.50 -4.78
CA THR A 98 28.33 -6.33 -5.82
C THR A 98 28.16 -5.58 -7.15
N GLY A 99 28.41 -4.26 -7.18
CA GLY A 99 28.19 -3.40 -8.34
C GLY A 99 26.76 -2.89 -8.51
N VAL A 100 25.83 -3.32 -7.64
CA VAL A 100 24.41 -2.89 -7.65
C VAL A 100 24.01 -2.47 -6.23
N VAL A 101 23.29 -1.37 -6.12
CA VAL A 101 22.93 -0.78 -4.82
C VAL A 101 21.61 -1.30 -4.23
N SER A 102 20.74 -1.85 -5.06
CA SER A 102 19.43 -2.38 -4.63
C SER A 102 18.95 -3.54 -5.47
N GLY A 103 18.09 -4.38 -4.90
CA GLY A 103 17.43 -5.48 -5.60
C GLY A 103 16.06 -5.76 -4.98
N LYS A 104 15.18 -6.38 -5.76
CA LYS A 104 13.83 -6.73 -5.32
C LYS A 104 13.83 -7.94 -4.39
N GLN A 105 13.11 -7.83 -3.28
CA GLN A 105 12.95 -8.90 -2.31
C GLN A 105 11.56 -8.90 -1.70
N ASN A 106 11.03 -10.06 -1.35
CA ASN A 106 9.78 -10.22 -0.62
C ASN A 106 10.03 -10.05 0.90
N ILE A 107 10.04 -8.81 1.37
CA ILE A 107 10.53 -8.50 2.73
C ILE A 107 9.52 -7.77 3.60
N GLY A 108 8.28 -7.61 3.13
CA GLY A 108 7.29 -6.83 3.84
C GLY A 108 5.98 -7.58 4.12
N GLU A 109 5.31 -7.15 5.19
CA GLU A 109 3.92 -7.48 5.47
C GLU A 109 3.20 -6.21 5.92
N MET A 110 2.05 -5.93 5.32
CA MET A 110 1.26 -4.73 5.58
C MET A 110 -0.20 -5.11 5.86
N GLU A 111 -0.79 -4.41 6.79
CA GLU A 111 -2.22 -4.46 7.10
C GLU A 111 -2.85 -3.11 6.81
N ASN A 112 -3.96 -3.14 6.10
CA ASN A 112 -4.84 -2.00 5.87
C ASN A 112 -6.22 -2.36 6.37
N LYS A 113 -6.77 -1.56 7.28
CA LYS A 113 -8.13 -1.72 7.78
C LYS A 113 -8.84 -0.40 7.87
N GLY A 114 -10.12 -0.44 7.64
CA GLY A 114 -10.92 0.76 7.69
C GLY A 114 -12.38 0.48 7.93
N PHE A 115 -13.08 1.54 8.17
CA PHE A 115 -14.52 1.59 8.34
C PHE A 115 -15.06 2.70 7.45
N GLU A 116 -16.10 2.41 6.72
CA GLU A 116 -16.80 3.35 5.84
C GLU A 116 -18.27 3.37 6.21
N PHE A 117 -18.86 4.54 6.19
CA PHE A 117 -20.29 4.68 6.37
C PHE A 117 -20.88 5.71 5.41
N SER A 118 -22.09 5.47 5.00
CA SER A 118 -22.90 6.41 4.25
C SER A 118 -24.30 6.37 4.82
N VAL A 119 -24.86 7.54 5.10
CA VAL A 119 -26.22 7.70 5.59
C VAL A 119 -26.90 8.76 4.75
N ASP A 120 -28.05 8.46 4.19
CA ASP A 120 -28.86 9.41 3.48
C ASP A 120 -30.33 9.30 3.91
N GLY A 121 -31.01 10.44 3.92
CA GLY A 121 -32.40 10.46 4.34
C GLY A 121 -33.21 11.65 3.82
N PHE A 122 -34.50 11.40 3.63
CA PHE A 122 -35.46 12.43 3.28
C PHE A 122 -36.02 13.08 4.56
N ILE A 123 -35.66 14.35 4.80
CA ILE A 123 -36.20 15.14 5.90
C ILE A 123 -37.61 15.56 5.59
N ILE A 124 -37.85 16.01 4.35
CA ILE A 124 -39.17 16.41 3.85
C ILE A 124 -39.41 15.62 2.56
N GLN A 125 -40.55 14.94 2.49
CA GLN A 125 -41.00 14.25 1.31
C GLN A 125 -42.49 14.50 1.12
N ARG A 126 -42.84 15.50 0.30
CA ARG A 126 -44.19 15.87 -0.10
C ARG A 126 -44.25 16.00 -1.61
N ASN A 127 -45.44 16.03 -2.19
CA ASN A 127 -45.62 16.09 -3.64
C ASN A 127 -44.96 17.32 -4.27
N ASP A 128 -44.95 18.44 -3.57
CA ASP A 128 -44.45 19.72 -4.11
C ASP A 128 -43.05 20.09 -3.61
N VAL A 129 -42.60 19.46 -2.48
CA VAL A 129 -41.31 19.78 -1.87
C VAL A 129 -40.67 18.50 -1.33
N TRP A 130 -39.41 18.28 -1.71
CA TRP A 130 -38.60 17.25 -1.11
C TRP A 130 -37.24 17.80 -0.69
N TRP A 131 -36.75 17.34 0.44
CA TRP A 131 -35.44 17.68 0.95
C TRP A 131 -34.73 16.42 1.45
N GLN A 132 -33.60 16.11 0.82
CA GLN A 132 -32.74 14.99 1.16
C GLN A 132 -31.45 15.50 1.74
N LEU A 133 -30.96 14.86 2.80
CA LEU A 133 -29.64 15.08 3.38
C LEU A 133 -28.86 13.77 3.35
N GLY A 134 -27.60 13.87 2.92
CA GLY A 134 -26.66 12.74 2.90
C GLY A 134 -25.36 13.11 3.62
N MET A 135 -24.80 12.14 4.32
CA MET A 135 -23.50 12.23 4.96
C MET A 135 -22.73 10.93 4.74
N ASN A 136 -21.46 11.04 4.41
CA ASN A 136 -20.56 9.89 4.35
C ASN A 136 -19.27 10.18 5.09
N GLY A 137 -18.58 9.13 5.49
CA GLY A 137 -17.28 9.24 6.13
C GLY A 137 -16.53 7.94 6.07
N SER A 138 -15.23 8.02 6.13
CA SER A 138 -14.36 6.85 6.15
C SER A 138 -13.19 7.05 7.08
N THR A 139 -12.72 5.95 7.64
CA THR A 139 -11.44 5.89 8.34
C THR A 139 -10.58 4.82 7.71
N ASN A 140 -9.29 5.08 7.59
CA ASN A 140 -8.33 4.13 7.05
C ASN A 140 -7.09 4.12 7.95
N LYS A 141 -6.63 2.93 8.31
CA LYS A 141 -5.41 2.74 9.08
C LYS A 141 -4.50 1.73 8.39
N ASN A 142 -3.36 2.22 7.91
CA ASN A 142 -2.28 1.41 7.37
C ASN A 142 -1.25 1.11 8.46
N ARG A 143 -0.81 -0.12 8.52
CA ARG A 143 0.23 -0.57 9.44
C ARG A 143 1.16 -1.55 8.75
N ILE A 144 2.45 -1.29 8.84
CA ILE A 144 3.48 -2.26 8.46
C ILE A 144 3.64 -3.23 9.64
N LEU A 145 3.40 -4.51 9.39
CA LEU A 145 3.47 -5.57 10.40
C LEU A 145 4.87 -6.19 10.47
N LYS A 146 5.51 -6.31 9.31
CA LYS A 146 6.82 -6.94 9.22
C LYS A 146 7.66 -6.23 8.15
N ILE A 147 8.91 -6.00 8.48
CA ILE A 147 9.97 -5.59 7.56
C ILE A 147 11.14 -6.55 7.73
N SER A 148 12.02 -6.63 6.73
CA SER A 148 13.21 -7.46 6.82
C SER A 148 14.11 -7.03 7.98
N ASN A 149 14.87 -7.97 8.54
CA ASN A 149 15.82 -7.68 9.61
C ASN A 149 16.92 -6.71 9.15
N ALA A 150 17.27 -6.75 7.85
CA ALA A 150 18.22 -5.81 7.26
C ALA A 150 17.68 -4.37 7.29
N LEU A 151 16.43 -4.15 6.89
CA LEU A 151 15.78 -2.85 6.96
C LEU A 151 15.59 -2.37 8.40
N LYS A 152 15.25 -3.28 9.33
CA LYS A 152 15.20 -2.92 10.76
C LYS A 152 16.53 -2.40 11.26
N ARG A 153 17.61 -3.13 10.98
CA ARG A 153 18.96 -2.74 11.39
C ARG A 153 19.40 -1.43 10.77
N GLN A 154 19.03 -1.19 9.51
CA GLN A 154 19.32 0.08 8.84
C GLN A 154 18.52 1.25 9.46
N ASN A 155 17.26 1.03 9.82
CA ASN A 155 16.45 2.02 10.52
C ASN A 155 17.00 2.32 11.93
N GLU A 156 17.46 1.31 12.65
CA GLU A 156 18.12 1.46 13.95
C GLU A 156 19.38 2.31 13.81
N LEU A 157 20.25 1.98 12.86
CA LEU A 157 21.47 2.76 12.57
C LEU A 157 21.13 4.21 12.16
N ASN A 158 20.11 4.42 11.35
CA ASN A 158 19.67 5.75 10.96
C ASN A 158 19.09 6.54 12.15
N ASN A 159 18.37 5.88 13.05
CA ASN A 159 17.85 6.51 14.27
C ASN A 159 18.95 6.86 15.25
N ASP A 160 19.98 6.04 15.37
CA ASP A 160 21.15 6.32 16.22
C ASP A 160 21.99 7.49 15.67
N VAL A 161 22.00 7.69 14.34
CA VAL A 161 22.69 8.81 13.68
C VAL A 161 21.83 10.08 13.63
N ALA A 162 20.49 9.97 13.74
CA ALA A 162 19.56 11.09 13.69
C ALA A 162 19.77 12.16 14.80
N PRO A 163 20.13 11.81 16.05
CA PRO A 163 20.40 12.82 17.09
C PRO A 163 21.53 13.78 16.76
N THR A 164 22.47 13.34 15.92
CA THR A 164 23.64 14.17 15.53
C THR A 164 23.35 15.09 14.33
N ARG A 165 22.20 14.92 13.68
CA ARG A 165 21.78 15.68 12.49
C ARG A 165 20.67 16.71 12.74
N GLN A 166 20.39 17.04 13.99
CA GLN A 166 19.46 18.13 14.33
C GLN A 166 20.13 19.51 14.24
N THR A 167 20.67 19.82 13.08
CA THR A 167 20.67 21.20 12.63
C THR A 167 19.45 21.32 11.71
N PRO A 168 18.41 22.10 12.04
CA PRO A 168 17.34 22.36 11.09
C PRO A 168 17.99 23.00 9.88
N ALA A 169 17.86 22.36 8.71
CA ALA A 169 18.16 23.03 7.47
C ALA A 169 17.30 24.30 7.43
N PRO A 170 17.89 25.49 7.19
CA PRO A 170 17.09 26.70 7.03
C PRO A 170 16.10 26.42 5.91
N LEU A 171 14.79 26.61 6.22
CA LEU A 171 13.74 26.61 5.23
C LEU A 171 14.17 27.60 4.15
N ALA A 172 14.48 27.09 2.96
CA ALA A 172 14.65 27.94 1.80
C ALA A 172 13.32 28.69 1.61
N GLN A 173 13.34 29.97 1.93
CA GLN A 173 12.29 30.88 1.56
C GLN A 173 12.29 30.92 0.03
N TYR A 174 11.27 30.35 -0.58
CA TYR A 174 10.92 30.67 -1.95
C TYR A 174 10.30 32.06 -1.90
N GLU A 175 11.10 33.09 -2.15
CA GLU A 175 10.60 34.39 -2.55
C GLU A 175 10.07 34.28 -3.98
N GLU A 176 8.96 35.00 -4.20
CA GLU A 176 8.08 35.05 -5.38
C GLU A 176 8.77 35.35 -6.71
#